data_7286d2a5fe2272cfaa9d8e5c20e36c2d
#
_entry.id   7286d2a5fe2272cfaa9d8e5c20e36c2d
#
_cell.length_a   1.000
_cell.length_b   1.000
_cell.length_c   1.000
_cell.angle_alpha   90.00
_cell.angle_beta   90.00
_cell.angle_gamma   90.00
#
_symmetry.space_group_name_H-M   'P 1'
#
loop_
_entity.id
_entity.type
_entity.pdbx_description
1 polymer ?
#
loop_
_entity_poly.entity_id
_entity_poly.type
_entity_poly.pdbx_seq_one_letter_code
_entity_poly.pdbx_strand_id
1 'polypeptide(L)'
;MNREDMLIEADELLKKLGNENIRIYDATITDDVYLQRHIPGAAFFDHERFSDPDSPYLCTILPETRLAEQIGNAGISNDSEVILYACGMLPYAIRAWWVLHYAGHDNVKALNGGLSAWEKAGGQIEQEARQYEPSSFKAQFKPNMFASKEEVLASMEDGNVVTVNVLPLESYEASHIVGSTCLPCIDLMQGFDYLLPDDKLAVRLSDISKHKRIITYCGGGIAAAVNAMAHLMTGHENVAVYDGSMYEWLGEKLPTIGTGKWEVWK
;
A
#
# COMPACT_ATOMS: atom_id res chain seq x y z
N MET A 1 14.75 6.68 -0.71
CA MET A 1 14.00 6.89 0.55
C MET A 1 14.47 5.86 1.56
N ASN A 2 14.50 6.20 2.84
CA ASN A 2 14.85 5.25 3.91
C ASN A 2 13.61 4.90 4.76
N ARG A 3 13.76 4.00 5.73
CA ARG A 3 12.66 3.55 6.60
C ARG A 3 11.98 4.70 7.34
N GLU A 4 12.75 5.63 7.88
CA GLU A 4 12.25 6.75 8.68
C GLU A 4 11.44 7.76 7.84
N ASP A 5 11.64 7.78 6.53
CA ASP A 5 10.84 8.60 5.61
C ASP A 5 9.45 8.01 5.37
N MET A 6 9.28 6.69 5.54
CA MET A 6 8.07 5.94 5.16
C MET A 6 7.32 5.35 6.34
N LEU A 7 7.99 5.05 7.43
CA LEU A 7 7.39 4.51 8.65
C LEU A 7 7.58 5.44 9.84
N ILE A 8 6.64 5.34 10.78
CA ILE A 8 6.73 5.95 12.10
C ILE A 8 6.49 4.88 13.16
N GLU A 9 7.21 4.96 14.28
CA GLU A 9 6.99 4.09 15.43
C GLU A 9 5.99 4.74 16.42
N ALA A 10 5.30 3.92 17.21
CA ALA A 10 4.25 4.39 18.11
C ALA A 10 4.74 5.41 19.15
N ASP A 11 5.94 5.22 19.69
CA ASP A 11 6.55 6.15 20.65
C ASP A 11 6.83 7.53 20.04
N GLU A 12 7.12 7.58 18.75
CA GLU A 12 7.31 8.85 18.02
C GLU A 12 5.97 9.52 17.77
N LEU A 13 4.95 8.75 17.33
CA LEU A 13 3.60 9.28 17.10
C LEU A 13 2.99 9.84 18.39
N LEU A 14 3.20 9.18 19.55
CA LEU A 14 2.75 9.69 20.85
C LEU A 14 3.23 11.10 21.16
N LYS A 15 4.46 11.43 20.75
CA LYS A 15 5.05 12.77 20.97
C LYS A 15 4.50 13.83 20.03
N LYS A 16 3.88 13.40 18.93
CA LYS A 16 3.32 14.29 17.88
C LYS A 16 1.84 14.57 18.04
N LEU A 17 1.13 13.85 18.93
CA LEU A 17 -0.28 14.09 19.16
C LEU A 17 -0.55 15.51 19.60
N GLY A 18 -1.62 16.09 19.05
CA GLY A 18 -2.00 17.50 19.33
C GLY A 18 -1.34 18.53 18.41
N ASN A 19 -0.48 18.11 17.47
CA ASN A 19 0.00 19.00 16.42
C ASN A 19 -1.13 19.26 15.42
N GLU A 20 -1.48 20.51 15.18
CA GLU A 20 -2.59 20.92 14.30
C GLU A 20 -2.37 20.53 12.82
N ASN A 21 -1.12 20.35 12.39
CA ASN A 21 -0.80 19.97 11.01
C ASN A 21 -0.82 18.46 10.76
N ILE A 22 -0.91 17.63 11.83
CA ILE A 22 -0.96 16.18 11.66
C ILE A 22 -2.36 15.75 11.25
N ARG A 23 -2.42 14.77 10.32
CA ARG A 23 -3.63 14.10 9.89
C ARG A 23 -3.43 12.60 10.08
N ILE A 24 -4.18 12.02 11.00
CA ILE A 24 -4.09 10.59 11.30
C ILE A 24 -5.29 9.89 10.68
N TYR A 25 -5.05 8.78 9.97
CA TYR A 25 -6.12 8.00 9.36
C TYR A 25 -6.01 6.54 9.72
N ASP A 26 -7.14 5.96 10.12
CA ASP A 26 -7.33 4.52 10.12
C ASP A 26 -7.64 4.05 8.69
N ALA A 27 -6.73 3.33 8.09
CA ALA A 27 -6.84 2.79 6.74
C ALA A 27 -7.23 1.31 6.72
N THR A 28 -7.80 0.78 7.80
CA THR A 28 -8.40 -0.57 7.82
C THR A 28 -9.47 -0.67 6.74
N ILE A 29 -9.63 -1.86 6.13
CA ILE A 29 -10.50 -2.03 4.96
C ILE A 29 -11.98 -1.69 5.22
N THR A 30 -12.46 -1.87 6.46
CA THR A 30 -13.80 -1.47 6.89
C THR A 30 -13.70 -0.59 8.14
N ASP A 31 -14.73 0.20 8.39
CA ASP A 31 -14.79 1.12 9.52
C ASP A 31 -15.26 0.48 10.85
N ASP A 32 -15.55 -0.81 10.86
CA ASP A 32 -16.09 -1.52 12.04
C ASP A 32 -15.22 -1.36 13.28
N VAL A 33 -13.89 -1.49 13.14
CA VAL A 33 -12.94 -1.35 14.25
C VAL A 33 -12.76 0.13 14.58
N TYR A 34 -12.65 0.99 13.57
CA TYR A 34 -12.52 2.44 13.73
C TYR A 34 -13.68 3.02 14.57
N LEU A 35 -14.92 2.63 14.29
CA LEU A 35 -16.11 3.08 15.03
C LEU A 35 -16.15 2.60 16.49
N GLN A 36 -15.42 1.54 16.81
CA GLN A 36 -15.32 1.02 18.16
C GLN A 36 -14.12 1.55 18.92
N ARG A 37 -12.99 1.74 18.23
CA ARG A 37 -11.72 2.16 18.82
C ARG A 37 -10.71 2.61 17.79
N HIS A 38 -10.17 3.79 17.97
CA HIS A 38 -9.15 4.36 17.08
C HIS A 38 -8.18 5.27 17.83
N ILE A 39 -7.09 5.65 17.18
CA ILE A 39 -6.12 6.63 17.71
C ILE A 39 -6.81 7.99 17.84
N PRO A 40 -6.67 8.71 18.98
CA PRO A 40 -7.32 10.00 19.17
C PRO A 40 -7.05 10.98 18.03
N GLY A 41 -8.14 11.58 17.54
CA GLY A 41 -8.09 12.52 16.42
C GLY A 41 -8.00 11.87 15.03
N ALA A 42 -7.97 10.56 14.93
CA ALA A 42 -7.95 9.89 13.61
C ALA A 42 -9.29 10.01 12.89
N ALA A 43 -9.22 10.15 11.56
CA ALA A 43 -10.35 9.95 10.66
C ALA A 43 -10.23 8.57 9.97
N PHE A 44 -11.30 8.11 9.33
CA PHE A 44 -11.29 6.89 8.55
C PHE A 44 -10.82 7.17 7.12
N PHE A 45 -9.85 6.39 6.62
CA PHE A 45 -9.41 6.40 5.24
C PHE A 45 -10.17 5.35 4.46
N ASP A 46 -11.26 5.75 3.84
CA ASP A 46 -12.12 4.86 3.08
C ASP A 46 -11.48 4.53 1.72
N HIS A 47 -10.93 3.33 1.57
CA HIS A 47 -10.29 2.87 0.35
C HIS A 47 -11.22 2.88 -0.87
N GLU A 48 -12.55 2.73 -0.69
CA GLU A 48 -13.50 2.78 -1.80
C GLU A 48 -13.55 4.16 -2.44
N ARG A 49 -13.43 5.22 -1.64
CA ARG A 49 -13.40 6.60 -2.15
C ARG A 49 -12.13 6.91 -2.96
N PHE A 50 -11.06 6.14 -2.79
CA PHE A 50 -9.82 6.26 -3.55
C PHE A 50 -9.73 5.25 -4.68
N SER A 51 -10.78 4.45 -4.87
CA SER A 51 -10.91 3.47 -5.95
C SER A 51 -11.86 3.97 -7.02
N ASP A 52 -11.59 3.60 -8.29
CA ASP A 52 -12.41 4.00 -9.42
C ASP A 52 -13.72 3.19 -9.47
N PRO A 53 -14.87 3.82 -9.22
CA PRO A 53 -16.15 3.14 -9.25
C PRO A 53 -16.58 2.71 -10.67
N ASP A 54 -15.94 3.24 -11.71
CA ASP A 54 -16.20 2.91 -13.11
C ASP A 54 -15.36 1.71 -13.58
N SER A 55 -14.35 1.29 -12.77
CA SER A 55 -13.54 0.09 -13.05
C SER A 55 -14.35 -1.19 -12.74
N PRO A 56 -14.30 -2.20 -13.63
CA PRO A 56 -14.87 -3.52 -13.33
C PRO A 56 -14.02 -4.32 -12.31
N TYR A 57 -12.85 -3.80 -11.92
CA TYR A 57 -11.90 -4.47 -11.03
C TYR A 57 -11.80 -3.75 -9.70
N LEU A 58 -11.81 -4.53 -8.61
CA LEU A 58 -11.75 -4.00 -7.26
C LEU A 58 -10.42 -3.28 -7.00
N CYS A 59 -10.46 -2.22 -6.21
CA CYS A 59 -9.31 -1.45 -5.74
C CYS A 59 -8.50 -0.74 -6.83
N THR A 60 -9.00 -0.67 -8.08
CA THR A 60 -8.36 0.15 -9.11
C THR A 60 -8.29 1.61 -8.65
N ILE A 61 -7.11 2.21 -8.70
CA ILE A 61 -6.91 3.59 -8.26
C ILE A 61 -7.74 4.57 -9.08
N LEU A 62 -8.24 5.63 -8.43
CA LEU A 62 -8.92 6.72 -9.12
C LEU A 62 -8.06 7.33 -10.24
N PRO A 63 -8.68 7.79 -11.35
CA PRO A 63 -8.00 8.67 -12.32
C PRO A 63 -7.38 9.88 -11.63
N GLU A 64 -6.22 10.33 -12.11
CA GLU A 64 -5.39 11.39 -11.49
C GLU A 64 -6.17 12.64 -11.10
N THR A 65 -7.07 13.11 -11.98
CA THR A 65 -7.89 14.30 -11.73
C THR A 65 -8.83 14.12 -10.54
N ARG A 66 -9.47 12.96 -10.43
CA ARG A 66 -10.38 12.61 -9.32
C ARG A 66 -9.61 12.30 -8.04
N LEU A 67 -8.41 11.70 -8.17
CA LEU A 67 -7.56 11.37 -7.03
C LEU A 67 -7.08 12.63 -6.32
N ALA A 68 -6.62 13.64 -7.04
CA ALA A 68 -6.19 14.91 -6.45
C ALA A 68 -7.34 15.60 -5.68
N GLU A 69 -8.53 15.63 -6.26
CA GLU A 69 -9.73 16.16 -5.60
C GLU A 69 -10.09 15.36 -4.34
N GLN A 70 -10.07 14.02 -4.42
CA GLN A 70 -10.41 13.15 -3.30
C GLN A 70 -9.43 13.31 -2.12
N ILE A 71 -8.13 13.49 -2.39
CA ILE A 71 -7.13 13.78 -1.36
C ILE A 71 -7.48 15.08 -0.63
N GLY A 72 -7.81 16.14 -1.38
CA GLY A 72 -8.28 17.40 -0.81
C GLY A 72 -9.55 17.24 0.01
N ASN A 73 -10.54 16.52 -0.50
CA ASN A 73 -11.81 16.24 0.18
C ASN A 73 -11.63 15.43 1.48
N ALA A 74 -10.59 14.61 1.56
CA ALA A 74 -10.22 13.94 2.80
C ALA A 74 -9.59 14.88 3.85
N GLY A 75 -9.35 16.15 3.53
CA GLY A 75 -8.74 17.14 4.43
C GLY A 75 -7.21 17.14 4.41
N ILE A 76 -6.60 16.55 3.37
CA ILE A 76 -5.15 16.52 3.20
C ILE A 76 -4.72 17.68 2.29
N SER A 77 -3.88 18.57 2.79
CA SER A 77 -3.19 19.61 2.02
C SER A 77 -1.73 19.20 1.73
N ASN A 78 -1.05 19.93 0.88
CA ASN A 78 0.37 19.68 0.61
C ASN A 78 1.27 19.88 1.85
N ASP A 79 0.82 20.66 2.83
CA ASP A 79 1.57 20.95 4.06
C ASP A 79 1.22 19.99 5.21
N SER A 80 0.23 19.12 5.05
CA SER A 80 -0.17 18.15 6.08
C SER A 80 0.93 17.12 6.34
N GLU A 81 1.15 16.77 7.61
CA GLU A 81 1.86 15.54 7.98
C GLU A 81 0.83 14.42 8.11
N VAL A 82 0.89 13.41 7.24
CA VAL A 82 -0.11 12.34 7.22
C VAL A 82 0.46 11.07 7.85
N ILE A 83 -0.27 10.51 8.81
CA ILE A 83 0.04 9.23 9.43
C ILE A 83 -1.11 8.26 9.14
N LEU A 84 -0.76 7.15 8.52
CA LEU A 84 -1.69 6.08 8.17
C LEU A 84 -1.44 4.88 9.07
N TYR A 85 -2.49 4.28 9.61
CA TYR A 85 -2.37 3.01 10.33
C TYR A 85 -3.51 2.07 9.95
N ALA A 86 -3.37 0.80 10.30
CA ALA A 86 -4.44 -0.18 10.16
C ALA A 86 -4.51 -1.08 11.40
N CYS A 87 -5.63 -1.72 11.61
CA CYS A 87 -5.84 -2.68 12.68
C CYS A 87 -5.61 -4.10 12.16
N GLY A 88 -4.51 -4.74 12.58
CA GLY A 88 -4.21 -6.13 12.27
C GLY A 88 -3.74 -6.42 10.83
N MET A 89 -3.62 -5.40 9.97
CA MET A 89 -3.27 -5.58 8.56
C MET A 89 -2.55 -4.33 8.00
N LEU A 90 -1.29 -4.17 8.34
CA LEU A 90 -0.41 -3.08 7.84
C LEU A 90 -0.47 -2.87 6.31
N PRO A 91 -0.66 -3.91 5.46
CA PRO A 91 -0.80 -3.71 4.01
C PRO A 91 -1.83 -2.67 3.59
N TYR A 92 -2.92 -2.48 4.32
CA TYR A 92 -3.90 -1.43 4.01
C TYR A 92 -3.32 -0.02 4.23
N ALA A 93 -2.62 0.20 5.34
CA ALA A 93 -1.95 1.48 5.59
C ALA A 93 -0.85 1.76 4.55
N ILE A 94 -0.09 0.74 4.15
CA ILE A 94 0.93 0.85 3.10
C ILE A 94 0.29 1.12 1.73
N ARG A 95 -0.86 0.53 1.41
CA ARG A 95 -1.61 0.85 0.19
C ARG A 95 -2.03 2.32 0.17
N ALA A 96 -2.60 2.83 1.27
CA ALA A 96 -2.97 4.24 1.38
C ALA A 96 -1.74 5.16 1.25
N TRP A 97 -0.62 4.78 1.89
CA TRP A 97 0.67 5.47 1.72
C TRP A 97 1.09 5.51 0.25
N TRP A 98 1.02 4.39 -0.46
CA TRP A 98 1.41 4.28 -1.87
C TRP A 98 0.59 5.20 -2.76
N VAL A 99 -0.72 5.27 -2.52
CA VAL A 99 -1.65 6.15 -3.26
C VAL A 99 -1.33 7.64 -3.02
N LEU A 100 -1.10 8.05 -1.77
CA LEU A 100 -0.77 9.43 -1.44
C LEU A 100 0.62 9.82 -1.98
N HIS A 101 1.60 8.93 -1.83
CA HIS A 101 2.95 9.17 -2.33
C HIS A 101 2.98 9.24 -3.87
N TYR A 102 2.20 8.41 -4.56
CA TYR A 102 1.99 8.49 -6.00
C TYR A 102 1.45 9.86 -6.43
N ALA A 103 0.50 10.41 -5.68
CA ALA A 103 -0.05 11.75 -5.97
C ALA A 103 0.93 12.89 -5.64
N GLY A 104 2.12 12.59 -5.12
CA GLY A 104 3.16 13.56 -4.79
C GLY A 104 3.08 14.09 -3.36
N HIS A 105 2.33 13.43 -2.45
CA HIS A 105 2.36 13.77 -1.04
C HIS A 105 3.50 13.02 -0.35
N ASP A 106 4.64 13.71 -0.13
CA ASP A 106 5.85 13.08 0.40
C ASP A 106 5.88 13.05 1.94
N ASN A 107 5.13 13.92 2.61
CA ASN A 107 5.07 13.96 4.08
C ASN A 107 4.01 12.99 4.61
N VAL A 108 4.13 11.72 4.26
CA VAL A 108 3.23 10.65 4.66
C VAL A 108 4.01 9.46 5.20
N LYS A 109 3.55 8.89 6.33
CA LYS A 109 4.16 7.71 6.95
C LYS A 109 3.09 6.69 7.34
N ALA A 110 3.47 5.41 7.34
CA ALA A 110 2.65 4.35 7.92
C ALA A 110 3.13 4.02 9.34
N LEU A 111 2.20 3.83 10.27
CA LEU A 111 2.50 3.41 11.64
C LEU A 111 2.87 1.93 11.66
N ASN A 112 4.14 1.64 11.92
CA ASN A 112 4.64 0.28 12.03
C ASN A 112 4.05 -0.41 13.26
N GLY A 113 3.32 -1.51 13.05
CA GLY A 113 2.60 -2.22 14.10
C GLY A 113 1.16 -1.73 14.34
N GLY A 114 0.71 -0.71 13.61
CA GLY A 114 -0.68 -0.25 13.59
C GLY A 114 -1.25 0.08 14.98
N LEU A 115 -2.56 -0.15 15.14
CA LEU A 115 -3.26 0.12 16.40
C LEU A 115 -2.71 -0.70 17.58
N SER A 116 -2.24 -1.92 17.31
CA SER A 116 -1.64 -2.78 18.36
C SER A 116 -0.35 -2.19 18.94
N ALA A 117 0.51 -1.60 18.09
CA ALA A 117 1.73 -0.93 18.56
C ALA A 117 1.41 0.33 19.36
N TRP A 118 0.42 1.09 18.90
CA TRP A 118 -0.08 2.27 19.60
C TRP A 118 -0.52 1.96 21.03
N GLU A 119 -1.37 0.94 21.20
CA GLU A 119 -1.85 0.50 22.52
C GLU A 119 -0.71 0.00 23.42
N LYS A 120 0.23 -0.79 22.87
CA LYS A 120 1.41 -1.28 23.59
C LYS A 120 2.33 -0.15 24.07
N ALA A 121 2.40 0.94 23.32
CA ALA A 121 3.15 2.14 23.71
C ALA A 121 2.41 3.00 24.76
N GLY A 122 1.20 2.59 25.20
CA GLY A 122 0.38 3.32 26.17
C GLY A 122 -0.47 4.43 25.56
N GLY A 123 -0.68 4.42 24.24
CA GLY A 123 -1.54 5.36 23.55
C GLY A 123 -3.01 5.21 23.96
N GLN A 124 -3.69 6.32 24.09
CA GLN A 124 -5.13 6.34 24.41
C GLN A 124 -5.95 5.97 23.18
N ILE A 125 -7.19 5.56 23.43
CA ILE A 125 -8.18 5.17 22.42
C ILE A 125 -9.37 6.12 22.47
N GLU A 126 -9.90 6.47 21.31
CA GLU A 126 -11.09 7.26 21.09
C GLU A 126 -12.13 6.45 20.30
N GLN A 127 -13.42 6.85 20.40
CA GLN A 127 -14.55 6.23 19.67
C GLN A 127 -15.35 7.25 18.87
N GLU A 128 -15.10 8.56 19.09
CA GLU A 128 -15.82 9.61 18.37
C GLU A 128 -15.29 9.75 16.95
N ALA A 129 -16.08 9.30 15.97
CA ALA A 129 -15.73 9.40 14.57
C ALA A 129 -15.50 10.86 14.15
N ARG A 130 -14.44 11.08 13.38
CA ARG A 130 -14.03 12.39 12.88
C ARG A 130 -13.92 12.43 11.38
N GLN A 131 -14.06 13.63 10.86
CA GLN A 131 -13.68 13.97 9.49
C GLN A 131 -12.89 15.27 9.54
N TYR A 132 -11.85 15.34 8.75
CA TYR A 132 -11.14 16.60 8.57
C TYR A 132 -11.89 17.50 7.59
N GLU A 133 -11.84 18.81 7.82
CA GLU A 133 -12.40 19.77 6.87
C GLU A 133 -11.69 19.67 5.51
N PRO A 134 -12.41 19.68 4.40
CA PRO A 134 -11.82 19.64 3.07
C PRO A 134 -10.75 20.74 2.89
N SER A 135 -9.68 20.40 2.19
CA SER A 135 -8.57 21.26 1.90
C SER A 135 -8.22 21.27 0.42
N SER A 136 -7.29 22.12 0.01
CA SER A 136 -6.76 22.13 -1.35
C SER A 136 -5.50 21.27 -1.42
N PHE A 137 -5.47 20.31 -2.36
CA PHE A 137 -4.30 19.50 -2.66
C PHE A 137 -3.87 19.70 -4.11
N LYS A 138 -2.58 19.99 -4.34
CA LYS A 138 -1.98 20.08 -5.66
C LYS A 138 -1.12 18.86 -5.90
N ALA A 139 -1.60 17.94 -6.72
CA ALA A 139 -0.89 16.73 -7.04
C ALA A 139 0.34 16.98 -7.94
N GLN A 140 1.38 16.18 -7.71
CA GLN A 140 2.56 16.03 -8.55
C GLN A 140 2.81 14.54 -8.75
N PHE A 141 2.05 13.94 -9.66
CA PHE A 141 2.04 12.49 -9.86
C PHE A 141 3.40 11.92 -10.23
N LYS A 142 3.68 10.73 -9.71
CA LYS A 142 4.91 9.95 -9.96
C LYS A 142 4.56 8.75 -10.85
N PRO A 143 4.48 8.89 -12.17
CA PRO A 143 3.90 7.90 -13.08
C PRO A 143 4.57 6.52 -13.00
N ASN A 144 5.85 6.48 -12.62
CA ASN A 144 6.60 5.21 -12.53
C ASN A 144 6.21 4.32 -11.33
N MET A 145 5.35 4.80 -10.43
CA MET A 145 4.93 4.04 -9.24
C MET A 145 3.81 3.04 -9.53
N PHE A 146 3.08 3.20 -10.63
CA PHE A 146 2.12 2.21 -11.11
C PHE A 146 2.55 1.69 -12.47
N ALA A 147 2.38 0.40 -12.69
CA ALA A 147 2.58 -0.27 -13.96
C ALA A 147 1.24 -0.59 -14.60
N SER A 148 1.13 -0.42 -15.91
CA SER A 148 -0.03 -0.87 -16.68
C SER A 148 0.09 -2.36 -17.04
N LYS A 149 -1.02 -2.99 -17.45
CA LYS A 149 -1.00 -4.37 -17.97
C LYS A 149 -0.15 -4.50 -19.23
N GLU A 150 -0.09 -3.46 -20.06
CA GLU A 150 0.76 -3.42 -21.25
C GLU A 150 2.24 -3.46 -20.87
N GLU A 151 2.64 -2.76 -19.80
CA GLU A 151 4.01 -2.83 -19.27
C GLU A 151 4.30 -4.24 -18.73
N VAL A 152 3.36 -4.86 -18.01
CA VAL A 152 3.51 -6.24 -17.52
C VAL A 152 3.60 -7.23 -18.68
N LEU A 153 2.78 -7.10 -19.72
CA LEU A 153 2.88 -7.93 -20.93
C LEU A 153 4.24 -7.79 -21.62
N ALA A 154 4.72 -6.55 -21.78
CA ALA A 154 6.02 -6.28 -22.39
C ALA A 154 7.19 -6.83 -21.54
N SER A 155 7.04 -6.88 -20.21
CA SER A 155 8.07 -7.38 -19.31
C SER A 155 8.38 -8.87 -19.46
N MET A 156 7.46 -9.65 -20.03
CA MET A 156 7.65 -11.09 -20.23
C MET A 156 8.81 -11.43 -21.16
N GLU A 157 9.21 -10.48 -22.03
CA GLU A 157 10.30 -10.64 -22.99
C GLU A 157 11.55 -9.80 -22.61
N ASP A 158 11.49 -9.03 -21.52
CA ASP A 158 12.59 -8.15 -21.05
C ASP A 158 13.26 -8.70 -19.78
N GLY A 159 14.43 -9.30 -19.92
CA GLY A 159 15.21 -9.81 -18.77
C GLY A 159 15.71 -8.75 -17.77
N ASN A 160 15.52 -7.44 -18.06
CA ASN A 160 15.82 -6.37 -17.10
C ASN A 160 14.65 -6.08 -16.15
N VAL A 161 13.45 -6.57 -16.45
CA VAL A 161 12.23 -6.38 -15.67
C VAL A 161 11.87 -7.69 -14.97
N VAL A 162 11.46 -7.60 -13.73
CA VAL A 162 10.89 -8.74 -13.00
C VAL A 162 9.50 -8.41 -12.51
N THR A 163 8.56 -9.31 -12.75
CA THR A 163 7.20 -9.24 -12.21
C THR A 163 7.10 -10.17 -11.01
N VAL A 164 6.65 -9.66 -9.87
CA VAL A 164 6.66 -10.35 -8.58
C VAL A 164 5.24 -10.51 -8.05
N ASN A 165 4.80 -11.77 -7.93
CA ASN A 165 3.59 -12.12 -7.20
C ASN A 165 3.87 -12.05 -5.69
N VAL A 166 3.02 -11.36 -4.94
CA VAL A 166 3.20 -11.20 -3.49
C VAL A 166 2.16 -11.94 -2.65
N LEU A 167 1.33 -12.75 -3.30
CA LEU A 167 0.37 -13.62 -2.62
C LEU A 167 1.07 -14.85 -2.00
N PRO A 168 0.41 -15.57 -1.10
CA PRO A 168 0.92 -16.84 -0.60
C PRO A 168 1.31 -17.81 -1.73
N LEU A 169 2.34 -18.63 -1.48
CA LEU A 169 2.87 -19.56 -2.47
C LEU A 169 1.79 -20.45 -3.09
N GLU A 170 0.84 -20.91 -2.29
CA GLU A 170 -0.29 -21.74 -2.75
C GLU A 170 -1.15 -21.02 -3.80
N SER A 171 -1.39 -19.70 -3.60
CA SER A 171 -2.14 -18.87 -4.57
C SER A 171 -1.33 -18.66 -5.85
N TYR A 172 -0.02 -18.47 -5.74
CA TYR A 172 0.89 -18.39 -6.89
C TYR A 172 0.91 -19.69 -7.69
N GLU A 173 1.04 -20.84 -7.02
CA GLU A 173 1.03 -22.15 -7.67
C GLU A 173 -0.31 -22.47 -8.34
N ALA A 174 -1.41 -21.98 -7.76
CA ALA A 174 -2.74 -22.15 -8.34
C ALA A 174 -2.87 -21.42 -9.67
N SER A 175 -2.48 -20.14 -9.73
CA SER A 175 -2.42 -19.37 -10.98
C SER A 175 -1.63 -18.07 -10.78
N HIS A 176 -0.71 -17.79 -11.70
CA HIS A 176 0.10 -16.56 -11.70
C HIS A 176 0.37 -16.05 -13.13
N ILE A 177 0.81 -14.82 -13.24
CA ILE A 177 1.23 -14.19 -14.51
C ILE A 177 2.46 -14.91 -15.05
N VAL A 178 2.43 -15.27 -16.34
CA VAL A 178 3.55 -15.95 -17.03
C VAL A 178 4.86 -15.18 -16.82
N GLY A 179 5.92 -15.88 -16.45
CA GLY A 179 7.25 -15.28 -16.24
C GLY A 179 7.44 -14.55 -14.90
N SER A 180 6.40 -14.46 -14.08
CA SER A 180 6.54 -13.86 -12.75
C SER A 180 7.24 -14.80 -11.76
N THR A 181 7.85 -14.20 -10.74
CA THR A 181 8.39 -14.91 -9.56
C THR A 181 7.49 -14.70 -8.35
N CYS A 182 7.67 -15.47 -7.29
CA CYS A 182 6.90 -15.38 -6.06
C CYS A 182 7.76 -14.88 -4.90
N LEU A 183 7.29 -13.83 -4.22
CA LEU A 183 7.77 -13.41 -2.92
C LEU A 183 6.58 -12.94 -2.09
N PRO A 184 5.97 -13.80 -1.28
CA PRO A 184 4.81 -13.44 -0.45
C PRO A 184 5.08 -12.21 0.42
N CYS A 185 4.14 -11.28 0.47
CA CYS A 185 4.30 -10.06 1.30
C CYS A 185 4.52 -10.39 2.78
N ILE A 186 3.94 -11.49 3.26
CA ILE A 186 4.11 -11.96 4.63
C ILE A 186 5.56 -12.33 4.97
N ASP A 187 6.37 -12.73 3.97
CA ASP A 187 7.79 -13.03 4.14
C ASP A 187 8.65 -11.78 4.39
N LEU A 188 8.09 -10.59 4.14
CA LEU A 188 8.68 -9.29 4.44
C LEU A 188 8.14 -8.69 5.74
N MET A 189 7.31 -9.43 6.47
CA MET A 189 6.60 -8.94 7.65
C MET A 189 6.88 -9.82 8.88
N GLN A 190 6.67 -9.25 10.04
CA GLN A 190 6.57 -9.96 11.32
C GLN A 190 5.10 -9.94 11.76
N GLY A 191 4.40 -11.07 11.57
CA GLY A 191 2.94 -11.10 11.61
C GLY A 191 2.35 -10.27 10.47
N PHE A 192 1.18 -9.68 10.69
CA PHE A 192 0.51 -8.83 9.69
C PHE A 192 0.66 -7.32 9.96
N ASP A 193 1.33 -6.94 11.05
CA ASP A 193 1.36 -5.55 11.54
C ASP A 193 2.70 -4.86 11.39
N TYR A 194 3.82 -5.59 11.28
CA TYR A 194 5.15 -5.00 11.25
C TYR A 194 5.92 -5.38 10.00
N LEU A 195 6.63 -4.44 9.41
CA LEU A 195 7.67 -4.76 8.44
C LEU A 195 8.93 -5.28 9.13
N LEU A 196 9.61 -6.23 8.51
CA LEU A 196 10.91 -6.72 8.95
C LEU A 196 11.94 -5.57 9.05
N PRO A 197 12.97 -5.70 9.90
CA PRO A 197 14.14 -4.80 9.91
C PRO A 197 14.84 -4.76 8.54
N ASP A 198 15.48 -3.63 8.24
CA ASP A 198 16.04 -3.34 6.92
C ASP A 198 17.11 -4.34 6.48
N ASP A 199 17.91 -4.85 7.41
CA ASP A 199 18.91 -5.90 7.14
C ASP A 199 18.25 -7.19 6.66
N LYS A 200 17.12 -7.57 7.25
CA LYS A 200 16.33 -8.74 6.85
C LYS A 200 15.59 -8.52 5.53
N LEU A 201 15.04 -7.31 5.32
CA LEU A 201 14.43 -6.94 4.04
C LEU A 201 15.47 -7.04 2.91
N ALA A 202 16.66 -6.47 3.09
CA ALA A 202 17.73 -6.51 2.09
C ALA A 202 18.12 -7.94 1.70
N VAL A 203 18.17 -8.87 2.66
CA VAL A 203 18.42 -10.29 2.38
C VAL A 203 17.30 -10.92 1.57
N ARG A 204 16.02 -10.69 1.97
CA ARG A 204 14.85 -11.26 1.28
C ARG A 204 14.69 -10.75 -0.15
N LEU A 205 15.04 -9.49 -0.39
CA LEU A 205 14.88 -8.81 -1.67
C LEU A 205 16.07 -8.96 -2.61
N SER A 206 17.21 -9.51 -2.14
CA SER A 206 18.50 -9.46 -2.82
C SER A 206 18.48 -9.99 -4.26
N ASP A 207 17.75 -11.07 -4.53
CA ASP A 207 17.68 -11.66 -5.88
C ASP A 207 16.79 -10.84 -6.82
N ILE A 208 15.68 -10.34 -6.33
CA ILE A 208 14.74 -9.51 -7.08
C ILE A 208 15.37 -8.15 -7.41
N SER A 209 16.09 -7.55 -6.45
CA SER A 209 16.74 -6.25 -6.59
C SER A 209 17.88 -6.21 -7.62
N LYS A 210 18.26 -7.34 -8.23
CA LYS A 210 19.21 -7.38 -9.35
C LYS A 210 18.63 -6.86 -10.67
N HIS A 211 17.30 -6.81 -10.79
CA HIS A 211 16.62 -6.33 -11.98
C HIS A 211 16.54 -4.79 -11.98
N LYS A 212 16.52 -4.21 -13.18
CA LYS A 212 16.46 -2.74 -13.32
C LYS A 212 15.07 -2.17 -13.00
N ARG A 213 14.03 -2.94 -13.24
CA ARG A 213 12.64 -2.58 -12.98
C ARG A 213 11.96 -3.72 -12.26
N ILE A 214 11.22 -3.42 -11.20
CA ILE A 214 10.44 -4.39 -10.44
C ILE A 214 8.97 -4.00 -10.51
N ILE A 215 8.12 -4.95 -10.86
CA ILE A 215 6.66 -4.77 -10.88
C ILE A 215 6.05 -5.76 -9.91
N THR A 216 5.43 -5.28 -8.85
CA THR A 216 4.76 -6.13 -7.85
C THR A 216 3.27 -6.22 -8.14
N TYR A 217 2.67 -7.39 -7.92
CA TYR A 217 1.23 -7.58 -8.07
C TYR A 217 0.68 -8.59 -7.06
N CYS A 218 -0.63 -8.50 -6.78
CA CYS A 218 -1.34 -9.42 -5.89
C CYS A 218 -2.72 -9.80 -6.45
N GLY A 219 -3.79 -9.70 -5.68
CA GLY A 219 -5.18 -9.81 -6.15
C GLY A 219 -5.69 -8.51 -6.79
N GLY A 220 -5.59 -7.39 -6.08
CA GLY A 220 -6.07 -6.06 -6.48
C GLY A 220 -5.19 -4.92 -5.96
N GLY A 221 -3.85 -5.05 -6.02
CA GLY A 221 -2.89 -3.98 -5.79
C GLY A 221 -2.59 -3.61 -4.32
N ILE A 222 -3.32 -4.13 -3.33
CA ILE A 222 -3.13 -3.75 -1.92
C ILE A 222 -1.84 -4.35 -1.35
N ALA A 223 -1.75 -5.68 -1.28
CA ALA A 223 -0.58 -6.35 -0.72
C ALA A 223 0.71 -6.09 -1.53
N ALA A 224 0.57 -5.84 -2.83
CA ALA A 224 1.67 -5.50 -3.73
C ALA A 224 2.45 -4.26 -3.27
N ALA A 225 1.78 -3.29 -2.65
CA ALA A 225 2.40 -2.09 -2.12
C ALA A 225 3.42 -2.38 -1.00
N VAL A 226 3.26 -3.49 -0.24
CA VAL A 226 4.22 -3.90 0.81
C VAL A 226 5.59 -4.20 0.21
N ASN A 227 5.62 -5.07 -0.80
CA ASN A 227 6.87 -5.42 -1.47
C ASN A 227 7.48 -4.22 -2.18
N ALA A 228 6.64 -3.40 -2.83
CA ALA A 228 7.11 -2.18 -3.48
C ALA A 228 7.74 -1.20 -2.49
N MET A 229 7.10 -0.94 -1.34
CA MET A 229 7.66 -0.10 -0.27
C MET A 229 8.97 -0.68 0.28
N ALA A 230 9.04 -2.00 0.51
CA ALA A 230 10.25 -2.66 1.00
C ALA A 230 11.44 -2.50 0.01
N HIS A 231 11.20 -2.54 -1.29
CA HIS A 231 12.21 -2.24 -2.30
C HIS A 231 12.69 -0.78 -2.24
N LEU A 232 11.78 0.19 -2.07
CA LEU A 232 12.17 1.59 -1.87
C LEU A 232 13.05 1.76 -0.63
N MET A 233 12.70 1.11 0.51
CA MET A 233 13.48 1.14 1.75
C MET A 233 14.88 0.58 1.60
N THR A 234 15.05 -0.42 0.74
CA THR A 234 16.37 -1.03 0.47
C THR A 234 17.14 -0.34 -0.68
N GLY A 235 16.66 0.82 -1.14
CA GLY A 235 17.34 1.67 -2.10
C GLY A 235 17.05 1.35 -3.58
N HIS A 236 16.08 0.48 -3.86
CA HIS A 236 15.67 0.21 -5.24
C HIS A 236 14.49 1.11 -5.64
N GLU A 237 14.80 2.21 -6.35
CA GLU A 237 13.82 3.25 -6.65
C GLU A 237 12.92 2.94 -7.87
N ASN A 238 13.32 2.03 -8.75
CA ASN A 238 12.56 1.70 -9.96
C ASN A 238 11.61 0.52 -9.73
N VAL A 239 10.65 0.72 -8.84
CA VAL A 239 9.62 -0.26 -8.50
C VAL A 239 8.23 0.29 -8.74
N ALA A 240 7.30 -0.55 -9.18
CA ALA A 240 5.90 -0.22 -9.39
C ALA A 240 4.96 -1.29 -8.84
N VAL A 241 3.73 -0.87 -8.59
CA VAL A 241 2.59 -1.75 -8.36
C VAL A 241 1.81 -1.88 -9.67
N TYR A 242 1.58 -3.10 -10.13
CA TYR A 242 0.55 -3.38 -11.12
C TYR A 242 -0.81 -3.41 -10.41
N ASP A 243 -1.55 -2.32 -10.54
CA ASP A 243 -2.75 -2.04 -9.76
C ASP A 243 -3.87 -3.05 -10.02
N GLY A 244 -4.19 -3.30 -11.29
CA GLY A 244 -5.23 -4.27 -11.71
C GLY A 244 -4.95 -5.69 -11.22
N SER A 245 -3.66 -6.07 -11.08
CA SER A 245 -3.24 -7.33 -10.50
C SER A 245 -3.97 -8.55 -11.11
N MET A 246 -4.24 -9.60 -10.32
CA MET A 246 -4.91 -10.80 -10.82
C MET A 246 -6.38 -10.57 -11.17
N TYR A 247 -7.05 -9.57 -10.56
CA TYR A 247 -8.44 -9.28 -10.91
C TYR A 247 -8.56 -8.83 -12.37
N GLU A 248 -7.75 -7.86 -12.79
CA GLU A 248 -7.72 -7.41 -14.19
C GLU A 248 -7.17 -8.51 -15.11
N TRP A 249 -6.05 -9.12 -14.72
CA TRP A 249 -5.36 -10.12 -15.53
C TRP A 249 -6.24 -11.30 -15.92
N LEU A 250 -6.97 -11.87 -14.95
CA LEU A 250 -7.90 -12.98 -15.19
C LEU A 250 -9.21 -12.50 -15.83
N GLY A 251 -9.68 -11.32 -15.47
CA GLY A 251 -10.88 -10.71 -16.08
C GLY A 251 -10.73 -10.54 -17.59
N GLU A 252 -9.53 -10.16 -18.04
CA GLU A 252 -9.19 -10.02 -19.45
C GLU A 252 -8.63 -11.31 -20.10
N LYS A 253 -8.57 -12.40 -19.35
CA LYS A 253 -8.10 -13.73 -19.82
C LYS A 253 -6.67 -13.69 -20.39
N LEU A 254 -5.80 -12.90 -19.74
CA LEU A 254 -4.40 -12.77 -20.10
C LEU A 254 -3.59 -14.03 -19.69
N PRO A 255 -2.39 -14.26 -20.26
CA PRO A 255 -1.64 -15.49 -20.07
C PRO A 255 -1.26 -15.78 -18.61
N THR A 256 -1.63 -16.97 -18.12
CA THR A 256 -1.26 -17.48 -16.79
C THR A 256 -0.65 -18.86 -16.85
N ILE A 257 0.12 -19.20 -15.82
CA ILE A 257 0.59 -20.56 -15.53
C ILE A 257 0.09 -20.94 -14.13
N GLY A 258 -0.26 -22.20 -13.94
CA GLY A 258 -0.67 -22.73 -12.64
C GLY A 258 -1.30 -24.10 -12.73
N THR A 259 -1.57 -24.69 -11.56
CA THR A 259 -2.11 -26.05 -11.42
C THR A 259 -3.60 -26.09 -11.10
N GLY A 260 -4.23 -24.94 -10.89
CA GLY A 260 -5.62 -24.83 -10.44
C GLY A 260 -6.29 -23.52 -10.85
N LYS A 261 -7.42 -23.25 -10.20
CA LYS A 261 -8.11 -21.97 -10.32
C LYS A 261 -7.65 -21.06 -9.19
N TRP A 262 -7.25 -19.87 -9.56
CA TRP A 262 -7.04 -18.80 -8.59
C TRP A 262 -8.40 -18.40 -7.99
N GLU A 263 -8.53 -18.48 -6.67
CA GLU A 263 -9.72 -18.06 -5.98
C GLU A 263 -9.49 -16.70 -5.33
N VAL A 264 -10.41 -15.78 -5.58
CA VAL A 264 -10.47 -14.51 -4.87
C VAL A 264 -10.76 -14.83 -3.40
N TRP A 265 -9.98 -14.29 -2.48
CA TRP A 265 -10.32 -14.30 -1.06
C TRP A 265 -11.67 -13.58 -0.90
N LYS A 266 -12.69 -14.36 -0.50
CA LYS A 266 -14.05 -13.86 -0.27
C LYS A 266 -14.18 -13.39 1.17
#